data_705af6045982260572939c7c61cc5671
#
_entry.id   705af6045982260572939c7c61cc5671
#
_cell.length_a   1.000
_cell.length_b   1.000
_cell.length_c   1.000
_cell.angle_alpha   90.00
_cell.angle_beta   90.00
_cell.angle_gamma   90.00
#
_symmetry.space_group_name_H-M   'P 1'
#
loop_
_entity.id
_entity.type
_entity.pdbx_description
1 polymer ?
#
loop_
_entity_poly.entity_id
_entity_poly.type
_entity_poly.pdbx_seq_one_letter_code
_entity_poly.pdbx_strand_id
1 'polypeptide(L)'
;MSIFAVNHLCRELLRDHAFRAAMKADPGKALGPLDLSDEERRALLAGDVGALYRMGANAFLMNYLARFEVCGLNAANYNERMRAVEVDEIGQPVG
;
A
#
# COMPACT_ATOMS: atom_id res chain seq x y z
N MET A 1 -11.74 -9.95 -5.08
CA MET A 1 -11.47 -9.16 -3.88
C MET A 1 -10.33 -8.22 -4.13
N SER A 2 -10.57 -6.98 -3.88
CA SER A 2 -9.61 -5.92 -4.20
C SER A 2 -8.34 -5.97 -3.37
N ILE A 3 -8.39 -6.43 -2.12
CA ILE A 3 -7.18 -6.50 -1.31
C ILE A 3 -6.13 -7.43 -1.94
N PHE A 4 -6.58 -8.41 -2.68
CA PHE A 4 -5.68 -9.25 -3.45
C PHE A 4 -4.94 -8.43 -4.50
N ALA A 5 -5.64 -7.49 -5.14
CA ALA A 5 -5.03 -6.59 -6.12
C ALA A 5 -4.02 -5.65 -5.46
N VAL A 6 -4.29 -5.18 -4.24
CA VAL A 6 -3.33 -4.37 -3.48
C VAL A 6 -2.05 -5.15 -3.23
N ASN A 7 -2.17 -6.37 -2.75
CA ASN A 7 -1.00 -7.22 -2.51
C ASN A 7 -0.24 -7.51 -3.80
N HIS A 8 -0.97 -7.74 -4.89
CA HIS A 8 -0.36 -8.02 -6.18
C HIS A 8 0.42 -6.81 -6.71
N LEU A 9 -0.16 -5.60 -6.62
CA LEU A 9 0.55 -4.41 -7.12
C LEU A 9 1.83 -4.13 -6.31
N CYS A 10 1.82 -4.40 -5.00
CA CYS A 10 3.01 -4.24 -4.18
C CYS A 10 4.13 -5.18 -4.65
N ARG A 11 3.77 -6.41 -5.00
CA ARG A 11 4.72 -7.37 -5.56
C ARG A 11 5.25 -6.92 -6.91
N GLU A 12 4.37 -6.35 -7.75
CA GLU A 12 4.75 -5.88 -9.07
C GLU A 12 5.69 -4.67 -9.01
N LEU A 13 5.65 -3.87 -7.95
CA LEU A 13 6.62 -2.80 -7.77
C LEU A 13 8.06 -3.32 -7.76
N LEU A 14 8.27 -4.52 -7.24
CA LEU A 14 9.60 -5.13 -7.22
C LEU A 14 9.96 -5.72 -8.58
N ARG A 15 9.01 -6.33 -9.26
CA ARG A 15 9.26 -7.14 -10.46
C ARG A 15 9.16 -6.38 -11.76
N ASP A 16 8.25 -5.39 -11.84
CA ASP A 16 7.95 -4.67 -13.06
C ASP A 16 8.48 -3.24 -12.96
N HIS A 17 9.62 -2.99 -13.60
CA HIS A 17 10.28 -1.68 -13.56
C HIS A 17 9.45 -0.60 -14.23
N ALA A 18 8.71 -0.94 -15.30
CA ALA A 18 7.85 0.02 -15.99
C ALA A 18 6.68 0.44 -15.09
N PHE A 19 6.07 -0.51 -14.39
CA PHE A 19 5.00 -0.23 -13.45
C PHE A 19 5.50 0.65 -12.29
N ARG A 20 6.69 0.33 -11.77
CA ARG A 20 7.31 1.13 -10.71
C ARG A 20 7.51 2.58 -11.15
N ALA A 21 8.03 2.77 -12.35
CA ALA A 21 8.25 4.10 -12.90
C ALA A 21 6.92 4.86 -13.06
N ALA A 22 5.89 4.18 -13.53
CA ALA A 22 4.56 4.77 -13.67
C ALA A 22 3.98 5.18 -12.31
N MET A 23 4.13 4.35 -11.30
CA MET A 23 3.65 4.65 -9.95
C MET A 23 4.39 5.84 -9.34
N LYS A 24 5.66 6.01 -9.64
CA LYS A 24 6.43 7.17 -9.15
C LYS A 24 6.05 8.45 -9.89
N ALA A 25 5.76 8.35 -11.18
CA ALA A 25 5.45 9.52 -12.01
C ALA A 25 4.02 10.01 -11.79
N ASP A 26 3.05 9.10 -11.76
CA ASP A 26 1.64 9.43 -11.62
C ASP A 26 0.89 8.22 -11.06
N PRO A 27 0.84 8.08 -9.73
CA PRO A 27 0.18 6.93 -9.12
C PRO A 27 -1.31 6.84 -9.45
N GLY A 28 -2.00 7.97 -9.57
CA GLY A 28 -3.42 7.96 -9.93
C GLY A 28 -3.67 7.31 -11.27
N LYS A 29 -2.84 7.64 -12.26
CA LYS A 29 -2.94 7.04 -13.60
C LYS A 29 -2.55 5.57 -13.60
N ALA A 30 -1.47 5.24 -12.89
CA ALA A 30 -0.99 3.86 -12.82
C ALA A 30 -2.00 2.93 -12.15
N LEU A 31 -2.73 3.43 -11.15
CA LEU A 31 -3.74 2.64 -10.44
C LEU A 31 -5.06 2.54 -11.20
N GLY A 32 -5.28 3.40 -12.20
CA GLY A 32 -6.56 3.47 -12.91
C GLY A 32 -7.08 2.14 -13.45
N PRO A 33 -6.25 1.34 -14.16
CA PRO A 33 -6.72 0.06 -14.73
C PRO A 33 -6.89 -1.06 -13.72
N LEU A 34 -6.44 -0.89 -12.48
CA LEU A 34 -6.43 -1.95 -11.48
C LEU A 34 -7.81 -2.12 -10.85
N ASP A 35 -8.12 -3.36 -10.47
CA ASP A 35 -9.38 -3.71 -9.83
C ASP A 35 -9.32 -3.42 -8.33
N LEU A 36 -9.40 -2.14 -7.99
CA LEU A 36 -9.34 -1.65 -6.62
C LEU A 36 -10.69 -1.05 -6.22
N SER A 37 -11.08 -1.23 -4.96
CA SER A 37 -12.22 -0.49 -4.42
C SER A 37 -11.87 0.99 -4.29
N ASP A 38 -12.89 1.84 -4.17
CA ASP A 38 -12.67 3.26 -3.97
C ASP A 38 -11.87 3.54 -2.70
N GLU A 39 -12.16 2.79 -1.64
CA GLU A 39 -11.43 2.92 -0.37
C GLU A 39 -9.97 2.55 -0.51
N GLU A 40 -9.69 1.44 -1.20
CA GLU A 40 -8.32 1.00 -1.43
C GLU A 40 -7.55 2.00 -2.29
N ARG A 41 -8.19 2.50 -3.32
CA ARG A 41 -7.59 3.49 -4.21
C ARG A 41 -7.24 4.77 -3.45
N ARG A 42 -8.16 5.26 -2.64
CA ARG A 42 -7.92 6.46 -1.81
C ARG A 42 -6.80 6.24 -0.82
N ALA A 43 -6.80 5.07 -0.16
CA ALA A 43 -5.76 4.75 0.82
C ALA A 43 -4.38 4.66 0.16
N LEU A 44 -4.30 4.04 -1.01
CA LEU A 44 -3.05 3.96 -1.76
C LEU A 44 -2.55 5.34 -2.17
N LEU A 45 -3.42 6.18 -2.73
CA LEU A 45 -3.04 7.51 -3.18
C LEU A 45 -2.60 8.42 -2.04
N ALA A 46 -3.19 8.23 -0.87
CA ALA A 46 -2.82 8.98 0.33
C ALA A 46 -1.62 8.38 1.06
N GLY A 47 -1.18 7.18 0.68
CA GLY A 47 -0.14 6.47 1.41
C GLY A 47 -0.61 6.01 2.79
N ASP A 48 -1.90 5.76 2.95
CA ASP A 48 -2.49 5.36 4.23
C ASP A 48 -2.35 3.85 4.43
N VAL A 49 -1.13 3.44 4.77
CA VAL A 49 -0.81 2.01 4.95
C VAL A 49 -1.53 1.41 6.13
N GLY A 50 -1.86 2.20 7.15
CA GLY A 50 -2.64 1.73 8.28
C GLY A 50 -4.02 1.25 7.87
N ALA A 51 -4.71 2.04 7.02
CA ALA A 51 -6.02 1.64 6.50
C ALA A 51 -5.92 0.38 5.65
N LEU A 52 -4.90 0.31 4.79
CA LEU A 52 -4.68 -0.88 3.94
C LEU A 52 -4.42 -2.12 4.79
N TYR A 53 -3.65 -1.98 5.86
CA TYR A 53 -3.38 -3.09 6.78
C TYR A 53 -4.67 -3.58 7.43
N ARG A 54 -5.55 -2.66 7.86
CA ARG A 54 -6.84 -3.02 8.44
C ARG A 54 -7.75 -3.72 7.44
N MET A 55 -7.61 -3.42 6.15
CA MET A 55 -8.35 -4.09 5.09
C MET A 55 -7.81 -5.48 4.76
N GLY A 56 -6.66 -5.84 5.32
CA GLY A 56 -6.06 -7.16 5.12
C GLY A 56 -4.83 -7.19 4.23
N ALA A 57 -4.28 -6.04 3.85
CA ALA A 57 -3.07 -6.00 3.03
C ALA A 57 -1.88 -6.60 3.79
N ASN A 58 -1.02 -7.28 3.05
CA ASN A 58 0.17 -7.91 3.61
C ASN A 58 1.22 -6.85 3.95
N ALA A 59 1.57 -6.74 5.23
CA ALA A 59 2.52 -5.72 5.70
C ALA A 59 3.89 -5.85 5.05
N PHE A 60 4.35 -7.08 4.83
CA PHE A 60 5.63 -7.31 4.16
C PHE A 60 5.62 -6.77 2.72
N LEU A 61 4.53 -7.03 1.99
CA LEU A 61 4.41 -6.55 0.61
C LEU A 61 4.27 -5.03 0.56
N MET A 62 3.52 -4.42 1.49
CA MET A 62 3.36 -2.97 1.54
C MET A 62 4.69 -2.24 1.79
N ASN A 63 5.67 -2.91 2.39
CA ASN A 63 7.00 -2.36 2.58
C ASN A 63 7.62 -1.89 1.26
N TYR A 64 7.26 -2.50 0.14
CA TYR A 64 7.77 -2.07 -1.17
C TYR A 64 7.27 -0.68 -1.57
N LEU A 65 6.09 -0.27 -1.09
CA LEU A 65 5.61 1.09 -1.33
C LEU A 65 6.58 2.12 -0.75
N ALA A 66 7.06 1.88 0.45
CA ALA A 66 8.02 2.76 1.11
C ALA A 66 9.41 2.62 0.50
N ARG A 67 9.82 1.39 0.21
CA ARG A 67 11.15 1.11 -0.33
C ARG A 67 11.38 1.82 -1.66
N PHE A 68 10.38 1.86 -2.52
CA PHE A 68 10.47 2.53 -3.81
C PHE A 68 9.91 3.95 -3.77
N GLU A 69 9.50 4.41 -2.60
CA GLU A 69 9.03 5.78 -2.36
C GLU A 69 7.91 6.20 -3.31
N VAL A 70 6.89 5.34 -3.43
CA VAL A 70 5.70 5.66 -4.20
C VAL A 70 4.59 6.16 -3.28
N CYS A 71 3.63 6.89 -3.83
CA CYS A 71 2.47 7.43 -3.09
C CYS A 71 2.87 8.29 -1.89
N GLY A 72 3.99 8.99 -1.99
CA GLY A 72 4.47 9.86 -0.92
C GLY A 72 5.07 9.16 0.28
N LEU A 73 5.28 7.85 0.18
CA LEU A 73 5.83 7.06 1.29
C LEU A 73 7.35 7.04 1.27
N ASN A 74 7.92 6.89 2.46
CA ASN A 74 9.33 6.59 2.67
C ASN A 74 9.43 5.74 3.94
N ALA A 75 10.63 5.27 4.28
CA ALA A 75 10.80 4.38 5.43
C ALA A 75 10.32 5.02 6.74
N ALA A 76 10.57 6.31 6.94
CA ALA A 76 10.20 7.00 8.16
C ALA A 76 8.68 7.11 8.33
N ASN A 77 7.97 7.64 7.33
CA ASN A 77 6.52 7.81 7.45
C ASN A 77 5.77 6.49 7.35
N TYR A 78 6.29 5.51 6.63
CA TYR A 78 5.71 4.18 6.61
C TYR A 78 5.71 3.57 8.02
N ASN A 79 6.86 3.61 8.70
CA ASN A 79 6.98 3.07 10.05
C ASN A 79 6.07 3.81 11.02
N GLU A 80 6.00 5.13 10.93
CA GLU A 80 5.14 5.95 11.76
C GLU A 80 3.68 5.58 11.58
N ARG A 81 3.22 5.47 10.33
CA ARG A 81 1.83 5.15 10.01
C ARG A 81 1.47 3.72 10.41
N MET A 82 2.40 2.78 10.27
CA MET A 82 2.16 1.40 10.71
C MET A 82 2.09 1.28 12.23
N ARG A 83 2.90 2.05 12.96
CA ARG A 83 2.84 2.06 14.43
C ARG A 83 1.54 2.66 14.96
N ALA A 84 0.89 3.51 14.19
CA ALA A 84 -0.39 4.10 14.57
C ALA A 84 -1.55 3.11 14.47
N VAL A 85 -1.36 1.95 13.83
CA VAL A 85 -2.38 0.92 13.74
C VAL A 85 -2.50 0.22 15.10
N GLU A 86 -3.72 0.22 15.67
CA GLU A 86 -3.98 -0.49 16.91
C GLU A 86 -4.04 -1.98 16.64
N VAL A 87 -3.38 -2.76 17.50
CA VAL A 87 -3.39 -4.21 17.42
C VAL A 87 -3.75 -4.79 18.77
N ASP A 88 -4.31 -5.99 18.77
CA ASP A 88 -4.61 -6.71 20.01
C ASP A 88 -3.36 -7.42 20.52
N GLU A 89 -3.52 -8.18 21.63
CA GLU A 89 -2.40 -8.85 22.31
C GLU A 89 -1.67 -9.86 21.44
N ILE A 90 -2.33 -10.40 20.42
CA ILE A 90 -1.72 -11.37 19.53
C ILE A 90 -1.28 -10.75 18.21
N GLY A 91 -1.33 -9.42 18.11
CA GLY A 91 -0.85 -8.68 16.94
C GLY A 91 -1.85 -8.53 15.82
N GLN A 92 -3.13 -8.80 16.07
CA GLN A 92 -4.18 -8.60 15.05
C GLN A 92 -4.73 -7.18 15.13
N PRO A 93 -5.04 -6.55 13.99
CA PRO A 93 -5.64 -5.21 14.00
C PRO A 93 -6.97 -5.21 14.74
N VAL A 94 -7.21 -4.16 15.53
CA VAL A 94 -8.48 -3.98 16.23
C VAL A 94 -9.39 -3.08 15.40
N GLY A 95 -10.63 -3.40 15.44
CA GLY A 95 -11.68 -2.59 14.88
C GLY A 95 -11.98 -2.78 13.48
#